data_b63797a9216c05da04468eaef069a8e7
#
_entry.id   b63797a9216c05da04468eaef069a8e7
#
_cell.length_a   1.000
_cell.length_b   1.000
_cell.length_c   1.000
_cell.angle_alpha   90.00
_cell.angle_beta   90.00
_cell.angle_gamma   90.00
#
_symmetry.space_group_name_H-M   'P 1'
#
loop_
_entity.id
_entity.type
_entity.pdbx_description
1 polymer ?
#
loop_
_entity_poly.entity_id
_entity_poly.type
_entity_poly.pdbx_seq_one_letter_code
_entity_poly.pdbx_strand_id
1 'polypeptide(L)'
;DGIRDKLVTGVQTCALPIYAVAGKVYVNLQDLNRFAVIDTATDAVEAEIALPGCRTNHGMALDAKGRRAFIACEGNNVLVVLDLEKRQIIAQFETGRGSDFVEYDAGLRRIYVPCGDGTMTIVQQDDADHYRPLETFPVSRGVHTVAVDPTTHRVYVAEQSVDGRPAARISVYEAVTP
;
A
#
# COMPACT_ATOMS: atom_id res chain seq x y z
N ASP A 1 32.92 11.26 -5.91
CA ASP A 1 32.29 10.81 -4.67
C ASP A 1 31.03 10.06 -5.03
N GLY A 2 31.16 8.75 -5.16
CA GLY A 2 30.08 7.88 -5.54
C GLY A 2 29.32 7.31 -4.35
N ILE A 3 28.17 6.68 -4.62
CA ILE A 3 27.43 5.90 -3.66
C ILE A 3 28.29 4.74 -3.21
N ARG A 4 28.46 4.54 -1.91
CA ARG A 4 29.13 3.37 -1.36
C ARG A 4 28.09 2.28 -1.13
N ASP A 5 28.34 1.12 -1.74
CA ASP A 5 27.53 -0.06 -1.51
C ASP A 5 27.67 -0.54 -0.06
N LYS A 6 26.56 -0.55 0.66
CA LYS A 6 26.45 -1.16 1.96
C LYS A 6 25.28 -2.16 1.90
N LEU A 7 25.62 -3.43 1.89
CA LEU A 7 24.67 -4.50 1.68
C LEU A 7 23.94 -4.85 2.99
N VAL A 8 22.63 -4.75 3.00
CA VAL A 8 21.79 -5.39 4.02
C VAL A 8 21.51 -6.81 3.56
N THR A 9 22.06 -7.79 4.27
CA THR A 9 21.89 -9.21 3.93
C THR A 9 20.64 -9.78 4.59
N GLY A 10 20.06 -10.81 3.98
CA GLY A 10 18.89 -11.53 4.51
C GLY A 10 17.54 -11.01 4.01
N VAL A 11 17.54 -10.00 3.14
CA VAL A 11 16.32 -9.52 2.47
C VAL A 11 16.36 -9.98 1.02
N GLN A 12 15.50 -10.93 0.66
CA GLN A 12 15.29 -11.33 -0.73
C GLN A 12 13.89 -10.89 -1.13
N THR A 13 13.80 -10.04 -2.15
CA THR A 13 12.53 -9.52 -2.64
C THR A 13 12.63 -9.15 -4.11
N CYS A 14 11.54 -9.23 -4.84
CA CYS A 14 11.41 -8.59 -6.15
C CYS A 14 10.70 -7.24 -5.97
N ALA A 15 11.23 -6.23 -6.63
CA ALA A 15 10.77 -4.84 -6.83
C ALA A 15 9.54 -4.39 -6.02
N LEU A 16 9.70 -4.13 -4.73
CA LEU A 16 8.58 -3.81 -3.85
C LEU A 16 8.65 -2.37 -3.34
N PRO A 17 7.53 -1.79 -2.94
CA PRO A 17 7.56 -0.52 -2.25
C PRO A 17 8.43 -0.61 -1.01
N ILE A 18 9.35 0.34 -0.89
CA ILE A 18 10.22 0.52 0.27
C ILE A 18 9.95 1.91 0.80
N TYR A 19 9.62 2.00 2.08
CA TYR A 19 9.38 3.27 2.77
C TYR A 19 10.40 3.50 3.87
N ALA A 20 11.02 4.69 3.86
CA ALA A 20 11.94 5.12 4.90
C ALA A 20 11.30 6.25 5.71
N VAL A 21 11.07 6.03 6.98
CA VAL A 21 10.50 7.03 7.88
C VAL A 21 10.95 6.79 9.34
N ALA A 22 11.23 7.86 10.06
CA ALA A 22 11.54 7.84 11.48
C ALA A 22 12.68 6.87 11.86
N GLY A 23 13.74 6.80 11.05
CA GLY A 23 14.91 5.95 11.32
C GLY A 23 14.69 4.47 11.03
N LYS A 24 13.63 4.12 10.33
CA LYS A 24 13.33 2.75 9.90
C LYS A 24 13.11 2.71 8.39
N VAL A 25 13.48 1.58 7.79
CA VAL A 25 13.07 1.21 6.43
C VAL A 25 12.12 0.02 6.52
N TYR A 26 11.01 0.12 5.85
CA TYR A 26 9.97 -0.90 5.80
C TYR A 26 9.95 -1.53 4.41
N VAL A 27 9.92 -2.86 4.35
CA VAL A 27 10.02 -3.62 3.10
C VAL A 27 9.02 -4.77 3.11
N ASN A 28 8.23 -4.88 2.04
CA ASN A 28 7.48 -6.11 1.78
C ASN A 28 8.43 -7.22 1.31
N LEU A 29 8.32 -8.40 1.89
CA LEU A 29 9.01 -9.62 1.45
C LEU A 29 7.98 -10.52 0.78
N GLN A 30 7.71 -10.25 -0.49
CA GLN A 30 6.57 -10.80 -1.25
C GLN A 30 6.54 -12.33 -1.26
N ASP A 31 7.67 -12.95 -1.59
CA ASP A 31 7.77 -14.41 -1.71
C ASP A 31 7.64 -15.13 -0.35
N LEU A 32 7.86 -14.41 0.73
CA LEU A 32 7.80 -14.94 2.09
C LEU A 32 6.49 -14.60 2.81
N ASN A 33 5.64 -13.74 2.23
CA ASN A 33 4.46 -13.15 2.89
C ASN A 33 4.83 -12.56 4.26
N ARG A 34 5.93 -11.78 4.29
CA ARG A 34 6.45 -11.12 5.48
C ARG A 34 6.68 -9.64 5.21
N PHE A 35 6.85 -8.93 6.29
CA PHE A 35 7.14 -7.50 6.30
C PHE A 35 8.39 -7.27 7.16
N ALA A 36 9.44 -6.72 6.56
CA ALA A 36 10.70 -6.46 7.25
C ALA A 36 10.78 -5.02 7.74
N VAL A 37 11.38 -4.86 8.90
CA VAL A 37 11.76 -3.57 9.49
C VAL A 37 13.28 -3.54 9.61
N ILE A 38 13.91 -2.53 9.01
CA ILE A 38 15.36 -2.35 9.02
C ILE A 38 15.65 -1.07 9.81
N ASP A 39 16.57 -1.15 10.73
CA ASP A 39 17.08 0.01 11.47
C ASP A 39 18.14 0.76 10.65
N THR A 40 17.93 2.07 10.40
CA THR A 40 18.83 2.86 9.55
C THR A 40 20.11 3.30 10.25
N ALA A 41 20.20 3.20 11.56
CA ALA A 41 21.41 3.54 12.30
C ALA A 41 22.42 2.38 12.28
N THR A 42 21.93 1.16 12.23
CA THR A 42 22.76 -0.06 12.25
C THR A 42 22.77 -0.80 10.90
N ASP A 43 21.87 -0.46 9.98
CA ASP A 43 21.59 -1.17 8.72
C ASP A 43 21.29 -2.66 8.93
N ALA A 44 20.66 -3.00 10.03
CA ALA A 44 20.32 -4.36 10.38
C ALA A 44 18.79 -4.59 10.29
N VAL A 45 18.40 -5.81 9.92
CA VAL A 45 17.01 -6.25 10.03
C VAL A 45 16.65 -6.34 11.51
N GLU A 46 15.78 -5.45 11.96
CA GLU A 46 15.29 -5.40 13.34
C GLU A 46 14.17 -6.43 13.56
N ALA A 47 13.33 -6.61 12.57
CA ALA A 47 12.20 -7.53 12.64
C ALA A 47 11.78 -8.04 11.26
N GLU A 48 11.29 -9.27 11.24
CA GLU A 48 10.47 -9.81 10.16
C GLU A 48 9.11 -10.21 10.74
N ILE A 49 8.06 -9.57 10.25
CA ILE A 49 6.69 -9.74 10.75
C ILE A 49 5.95 -10.64 9.76
N ALA A 50 5.41 -11.76 10.25
CA ALA A 50 4.55 -12.60 9.44
C ALA A 50 3.22 -11.90 9.17
N LEU A 51 2.68 -12.08 7.97
CA LEU A 51 1.40 -11.50 7.55
C LEU A 51 0.35 -12.60 7.36
N PRO A 52 -0.22 -13.16 8.45
CA PRO A 52 -1.24 -14.19 8.36
C PRO A 52 -2.48 -13.69 7.60
N GLY A 53 -2.97 -14.50 6.66
CA GLY A 53 -4.10 -14.11 5.80
C GLY A 53 -3.72 -13.26 4.59
N CYS A 54 -2.45 -12.88 4.44
CA CYS A 54 -1.92 -12.19 3.27
C CYS A 54 -1.14 -13.16 2.38
N ARG A 55 -1.35 -13.10 1.08
CA ARG A 55 -0.51 -13.78 0.08
C ARG A 55 -0.01 -12.79 -0.95
N THR A 56 1.26 -12.91 -1.30
CA THR A 56 1.89 -12.03 -2.28
C THR A 56 1.69 -10.57 -1.90
N ASN A 57 2.22 -10.18 -0.73
CA ASN A 57 2.17 -8.79 -0.25
C ASN A 57 2.99 -7.90 -1.18
N HIS A 58 2.31 -7.00 -1.88
CA HIS A 58 2.90 -6.17 -2.93
C HIS A 58 2.85 -4.69 -2.58
N GLY A 59 1.74 -4.00 -2.81
CA GLY A 59 1.59 -2.57 -2.50
C GLY A 59 1.67 -2.27 -1.01
N MET A 60 2.21 -1.09 -0.68
CA MET A 60 2.27 -0.62 0.70
C MET A 60 2.12 0.89 0.78
N ALA A 61 1.41 1.38 1.78
CA ALA A 61 1.42 2.78 2.21
C ALA A 61 1.55 2.86 3.73
N LEU A 62 2.00 4.01 4.25
CA LEU A 62 2.21 4.20 5.68
C LEU A 62 1.39 5.38 6.23
N ASP A 63 0.72 5.17 7.34
CA ASP A 63 0.37 6.21 8.29
C ASP A 63 1.50 6.33 9.33
N ALA A 64 2.46 7.20 9.05
CA ALA A 64 3.61 7.40 9.92
C ALA A 64 3.22 7.94 11.30
N LYS A 65 2.15 8.76 11.39
CA LYS A 65 1.67 9.35 12.64
C LYS A 65 0.93 8.31 13.48
N GLY A 66 0.06 7.52 12.87
CA GLY A 66 -0.68 6.45 13.53
C GLY A 66 0.13 5.16 13.69
N ARG A 67 1.34 5.08 13.10
CA ARG A 67 2.21 3.90 13.07
C ARG A 67 1.52 2.66 12.52
N ARG A 68 0.91 2.84 11.36
CA ARG A 68 0.20 1.76 10.63
C ARG A 68 0.80 1.59 9.24
N ALA A 69 0.87 0.35 8.80
CA ALA A 69 1.14 0.02 7.40
C ALA A 69 -0.12 -0.59 6.78
N PHE A 70 -0.44 -0.14 5.58
CA PHE A 70 -1.51 -0.64 4.74
C PHE A 70 -0.87 -1.45 3.63
N ILE A 71 -1.17 -2.73 3.53
CA ILE A 71 -0.47 -3.66 2.64
C ILE A 71 -1.49 -4.39 1.77
N ALA A 72 -1.36 -4.24 0.45
CA ALA A 72 -2.15 -5.00 -0.51
C ALA A 72 -1.54 -6.38 -0.73
N CYS A 73 -2.37 -7.41 -0.64
CA CYS A 73 -2.04 -8.80 -0.82
C CYS A 73 -2.65 -9.30 -2.12
N GLU A 74 -1.93 -9.13 -3.21
CA GLU A 74 -2.40 -9.42 -4.57
C GLU A 74 -2.82 -10.89 -4.76
N GLY A 75 -2.09 -11.82 -4.16
CA GLY A 75 -2.31 -13.25 -4.33
C GLY A 75 -3.62 -13.78 -3.74
N ASN A 76 -4.32 -12.98 -2.92
CA ASN A 76 -5.63 -13.33 -2.38
C ASN A 76 -6.59 -12.15 -2.23
N ASN A 77 -6.27 -11.01 -2.84
CA ASN A 77 -7.15 -9.83 -2.95
C ASN A 77 -7.60 -9.31 -1.58
N VAL A 78 -6.64 -9.05 -0.70
CA VAL A 78 -6.88 -8.56 0.65
C VAL A 78 -6.01 -7.33 0.91
N LEU A 79 -6.56 -6.32 1.55
CA LEU A 79 -5.83 -5.25 2.21
C LEU A 79 -5.68 -5.62 3.68
N VAL A 80 -4.46 -5.65 4.20
CA VAL A 80 -4.21 -5.81 5.63
C VAL A 80 -3.73 -4.50 6.24
N VAL A 81 -4.13 -4.25 7.48
CA VAL A 81 -3.65 -3.16 8.32
C VAL A 81 -2.74 -3.74 9.39
N LEU A 82 -1.47 -3.34 9.36
CA LEU A 82 -0.45 -3.79 10.29
C LEU A 82 -0.16 -2.69 11.32
N ASP A 83 -0.30 -3.01 12.60
CA ASP A 83 0.23 -2.20 13.69
C ASP A 83 1.75 -2.38 13.77
N LEU A 84 2.50 -1.32 13.50
CA LEU A 84 3.97 -1.36 13.47
C LEU A 84 4.60 -1.45 14.85
N GLU A 85 3.90 -1.04 15.92
CA GLU A 85 4.41 -1.14 17.29
C GLU A 85 4.17 -2.54 17.86
N LYS A 86 2.92 -3.01 17.75
CA LYS A 86 2.53 -4.34 18.23
C LYS A 86 3.00 -5.45 17.29
N ARG A 87 3.40 -5.11 16.06
CA ARG A 87 3.85 -6.04 15.01
C ARG A 87 2.81 -7.11 14.70
N GLN A 88 1.56 -6.70 14.59
CA GLN A 88 0.42 -7.60 14.33
C GLN A 88 -0.60 -6.97 13.41
N ILE A 89 -1.29 -7.81 12.63
CA ILE A 89 -2.42 -7.38 11.81
C ILE A 89 -3.60 -7.07 12.73
N ILE A 90 -4.21 -5.88 12.56
CA ILE A 90 -5.34 -5.40 13.34
C ILE A 90 -6.65 -5.32 12.54
N ALA A 91 -6.56 -5.29 11.21
CA ALA A 91 -7.73 -5.31 10.34
C ALA A 91 -7.40 -5.94 8.98
N GLN A 92 -8.43 -6.48 8.32
CA GLN A 92 -8.35 -7.04 6.96
C GLN A 92 -9.63 -6.69 6.19
N PHE A 93 -9.48 -6.38 4.89
CA PHE A 93 -10.57 -6.03 3.99
C PHE A 93 -10.41 -6.76 2.66
N GLU A 94 -11.49 -7.27 2.11
CA GLU A 94 -11.50 -7.76 0.74
C GLU A 94 -11.31 -6.60 -0.24
N THR A 95 -10.55 -6.83 -1.30
CA THR A 95 -10.33 -5.88 -2.39
C THR A 95 -10.79 -6.47 -3.72
N GLY A 96 -10.84 -5.65 -4.77
CA GLY A 96 -10.90 -6.15 -6.13
C GLY A 96 -9.67 -7.01 -6.48
N ARG A 97 -9.73 -7.71 -7.61
CA ARG A 97 -8.62 -8.57 -8.05
C ARG A 97 -7.48 -7.76 -8.67
N GLY A 98 -6.24 -8.20 -8.38
CA GLY A 98 -5.04 -7.53 -8.85
C GLY A 98 -4.80 -6.22 -8.09
N SER A 99 -4.84 -6.30 -6.76
CA SER A 99 -4.55 -5.18 -5.86
C SER A 99 -3.03 -5.01 -5.70
N ASP A 100 -2.43 -4.27 -6.62
CA ASP A 100 -0.97 -4.11 -6.74
C ASP A 100 -0.41 -2.96 -5.91
N PHE A 101 -1.20 -1.93 -5.68
CA PHE A 101 -0.74 -0.69 -5.09
C PHE A 101 -1.65 -0.23 -3.96
N VAL A 102 -1.14 0.59 -3.07
CA VAL A 102 -1.91 1.25 -2.00
C VAL A 102 -1.44 2.67 -1.89
N GLU A 103 -2.37 3.60 -1.75
CA GLU A 103 -2.08 4.98 -1.40
C GLU A 103 -2.91 5.40 -0.18
N TYR A 104 -2.36 6.30 0.63
CA TYR A 104 -2.99 6.78 1.83
C TYR A 104 -3.07 8.31 1.87
N ASP A 105 -4.29 8.82 1.92
CA ASP A 105 -4.56 10.24 2.18
C ASP A 105 -4.64 10.48 3.68
N ALA A 106 -3.59 11.02 4.24
CA ALA A 106 -3.52 11.33 5.67
C ALA A 106 -4.49 12.45 6.10
N GLY A 107 -4.87 13.35 5.19
CA GLY A 107 -5.79 14.45 5.46
C GLY A 107 -7.22 13.97 5.64
N LEU A 108 -7.69 13.10 4.76
CA LEU A 108 -9.00 12.46 4.85
C LEU A 108 -8.98 11.14 5.60
N ARG A 109 -7.80 10.62 5.92
CA ARG A 109 -7.59 9.29 6.52
C ARG A 109 -8.25 8.19 5.67
N ARG A 110 -7.98 8.21 4.36
CA ARG A 110 -8.53 7.26 3.40
C ARG A 110 -7.42 6.44 2.73
N ILE A 111 -7.69 5.18 2.58
CA ILE A 111 -6.82 4.22 1.91
C ILE A 111 -7.45 3.88 0.58
N TYR A 112 -6.68 3.99 -0.51
CA TYR A 112 -7.10 3.72 -1.87
C TYR A 112 -6.30 2.54 -2.41
N VAL A 113 -7.00 1.51 -2.88
CA VAL A 113 -6.41 0.29 -3.44
C VAL A 113 -6.93 0.09 -4.85
N PRO A 114 -6.19 0.51 -5.89
CA PRO A 114 -6.57 0.25 -7.28
C PRO A 114 -6.41 -1.23 -7.57
N CYS A 115 -7.36 -1.80 -8.33
CA CYS A 115 -7.42 -3.21 -8.63
C CYS A 115 -7.52 -3.41 -10.15
N GLY A 116 -6.75 -4.34 -10.68
CA GLY A 116 -6.65 -4.64 -12.11
C GLY A 116 -7.95 -5.09 -12.75
N ASP A 117 -8.92 -5.55 -11.97
CA ASP A 117 -10.26 -5.93 -12.46
C ASP A 117 -11.15 -4.74 -12.84
N GLY A 118 -10.69 -3.51 -12.62
CA GLY A 118 -11.42 -2.29 -12.95
C GLY A 118 -12.16 -1.69 -11.77
N THR A 119 -11.70 -1.95 -10.57
CA THR A 119 -12.26 -1.37 -9.34
C THR A 119 -11.18 -0.67 -8.52
N MET A 120 -11.59 0.21 -7.63
CA MET A 120 -10.76 0.79 -6.58
C MET A 120 -11.47 0.59 -5.24
N THR A 121 -10.86 -0.18 -4.36
CA THR A 121 -11.37 -0.36 -3.00
C THR A 121 -10.97 0.82 -2.15
N ILE A 122 -11.92 1.42 -1.44
CA ILE A 122 -11.70 2.59 -0.59
C ILE A 122 -12.07 2.24 0.85
N VAL A 123 -11.12 2.43 1.76
CA VAL A 123 -11.30 2.17 3.20
C VAL A 123 -11.07 3.45 3.98
N GLN A 124 -11.97 3.76 4.90
CA GLN A 124 -11.84 4.86 5.86
C GLN A 124 -11.10 4.36 7.10
N GLN A 125 -10.12 5.09 7.54
CA GLN A 125 -9.55 5.00 8.87
C GLN A 125 -10.29 6.00 9.76
N ASP A 126 -11.11 5.54 10.70
CA ASP A 126 -11.79 6.41 11.65
C ASP A 126 -10.82 6.88 12.74
N ASP A 127 -9.99 5.96 13.22
CA ASP A 127 -8.81 6.23 14.06
C ASP A 127 -7.73 5.16 13.82
N ALA A 128 -6.68 5.13 14.64
CA ALA A 128 -5.56 4.22 14.47
C ALA A 128 -5.95 2.73 14.54
N ASP A 129 -7.01 2.39 15.25
CA ASP A 129 -7.43 1.01 15.50
C ASP A 129 -8.76 0.65 14.83
N HIS A 130 -9.51 1.63 14.29
CA HIS A 130 -10.82 1.42 13.69
C HIS A 130 -10.87 1.83 12.23
N TYR A 131 -11.35 0.90 11.42
CA TYR A 131 -11.42 1.02 9.96
C TYR A 131 -12.77 0.50 9.47
N ARG A 132 -13.27 1.08 8.37
CA ARG A 132 -14.48 0.63 7.71
C ARG A 132 -14.38 0.74 6.21
N PRO A 133 -14.92 -0.21 5.44
CA PRO A 133 -15.01 -0.04 3.99
C PRO A 133 -15.94 1.14 3.68
N LEU A 134 -15.56 2.00 2.71
CA LEU A 134 -16.45 3.03 2.19
C LEU A 134 -17.19 2.52 0.97
N GLU A 135 -16.44 2.22 -0.08
CA GLU A 135 -17.01 1.79 -1.34
C GLU A 135 -16.00 1.02 -2.18
N THR A 136 -16.51 0.34 -3.20
CA THR A 136 -15.73 -0.18 -4.33
C THR A 136 -16.10 0.67 -5.54
N PHE A 137 -15.20 1.58 -5.91
CA PHE A 137 -15.42 2.56 -6.96
C PHE A 137 -14.99 2.00 -8.33
N PRO A 138 -15.77 2.19 -9.41
CA PRO A 138 -15.38 1.73 -10.73
C PRO A 138 -14.28 2.60 -11.33
N VAL A 139 -13.24 1.96 -11.86
CA VAL A 139 -12.13 2.56 -12.62
C VAL A 139 -11.90 1.76 -13.89
N SER A 140 -10.96 2.16 -14.73
CA SER A 140 -10.61 1.38 -15.91
C SER A 140 -9.92 0.06 -15.54
N ARG A 141 -10.17 -0.99 -16.32
CA ARG A 141 -9.47 -2.27 -16.16
C ARG A 141 -7.98 -2.12 -16.43
N GLY A 142 -7.17 -2.89 -15.70
CA GLY A 142 -5.72 -2.86 -15.81
C GLY A 142 -5.07 -1.68 -15.07
N VAL A 143 -5.82 -0.99 -14.20
CA VAL A 143 -5.25 0.04 -13.33
C VAL A 143 -4.41 -0.63 -12.24
N HIS A 144 -3.16 -0.17 -12.09
CA HIS A 144 -2.21 -0.71 -11.13
C HIS A 144 -1.61 0.36 -10.21
N THR A 145 -1.80 1.65 -10.52
CA THR A 145 -1.19 2.73 -9.76
C THR A 145 -2.18 3.82 -9.44
N VAL A 146 -2.00 4.45 -8.29
CA VAL A 146 -2.76 5.59 -7.82
C VAL A 146 -1.82 6.55 -7.10
N ALA A 147 -2.13 7.84 -7.15
CA ALA A 147 -1.47 8.85 -6.33
C ALA A 147 -2.53 9.78 -5.76
N VAL A 148 -2.28 10.31 -4.57
CA VAL A 148 -3.16 11.31 -3.94
C VAL A 148 -2.37 12.60 -3.72
N ASP A 149 -2.94 13.72 -4.12
CA ASP A 149 -2.44 15.04 -3.71
C ASP A 149 -2.93 15.34 -2.29
N PRO A 150 -2.03 15.40 -1.31
CA PRO A 150 -2.41 15.58 0.09
C PRO A 150 -3.00 16.97 0.41
N THR A 151 -2.89 17.92 -0.53
CA THR A 151 -3.41 19.28 -0.36
C THR A 151 -4.82 19.42 -0.89
N THR A 152 -5.09 18.87 -2.06
CA THR A 152 -6.39 18.96 -2.75
C THR A 152 -7.26 17.73 -2.57
N HIS A 153 -6.70 16.64 -2.02
CA HIS A 153 -7.34 15.33 -1.87
C HIS A 153 -7.81 14.71 -3.18
N ARG A 154 -7.21 15.14 -4.30
CA ARG A 154 -7.48 14.56 -5.60
C ARG A 154 -6.73 13.26 -5.77
N VAL A 155 -7.43 12.29 -6.34
CA VAL A 155 -6.93 10.94 -6.59
C VAL A 155 -6.64 10.81 -8.09
N TYR A 156 -5.41 10.49 -8.43
CA TYR A 156 -4.91 10.37 -9.80
C TYR A 156 -4.69 8.90 -10.12
N VAL A 157 -5.26 8.44 -11.21
CA VAL A 157 -5.18 7.04 -11.63
C VAL A 157 -4.65 6.97 -13.06
N ALA A 158 -3.56 6.21 -13.25
CA ALA A 158 -3.00 5.99 -14.59
C ALA A 158 -3.79 4.87 -15.30
N GLU A 159 -4.39 5.20 -16.43
CA GLU A 159 -5.16 4.26 -17.23
C GLU A 159 -4.37 3.83 -18.46
N GLN A 160 -4.13 2.52 -18.57
CA GLN A 160 -3.44 1.91 -19.71
C GLN A 160 -4.41 1.58 -20.86
N SER A 161 -5.69 1.43 -20.55
CA SER A 161 -6.73 1.19 -21.55
C SER A 161 -8.04 1.84 -21.15
N VAL A 162 -8.82 2.27 -22.15
CA VAL A 162 -10.17 2.80 -21.99
C VAL A 162 -11.06 2.08 -23.00
N ASP A 163 -12.18 1.53 -22.55
CA ASP A 163 -13.10 0.75 -23.38
C ASP A 163 -12.40 -0.36 -24.19
N GLY A 164 -11.39 -1.01 -23.56
CA GLY A 164 -10.61 -2.10 -24.16
C GLY A 164 -9.61 -1.65 -25.24
N ARG A 165 -9.38 -0.36 -25.39
CA ARG A 165 -8.38 0.20 -26.33
C ARG A 165 -7.19 0.77 -25.54
N PRO A 166 -5.95 0.58 -26.01
CA PRO A 166 -4.79 1.20 -25.39
C PRO A 166 -4.99 2.72 -25.23
N ALA A 167 -4.72 3.23 -24.05
CA ALA A 167 -4.80 4.66 -23.74
C ALA A 167 -3.62 5.06 -22.84
N ALA A 168 -3.17 6.30 -22.99
CA ALA A 168 -2.23 6.94 -22.08
C ALA A 168 -2.94 8.13 -21.44
N ARG A 169 -3.73 7.85 -20.41
CA ARG A 169 -4.58 8.84 -19.74
C ARG A 169 -4.39 8.81 -18.23
N ILE A 170 -4.47 9.98 -17.62
CA ILE A 170 -4.63 10.12 -16.17
C ILE A 170 -6.07 10.54 -15.91
N SER A 171 -6.81 9.74 -15.17
CA SER A 171 -8.09 10.14 -14.61
C SER A 171 -7.90 10.79 -13.24
N VAL A 172 -8.67 11.83 -12.99
CA VAL A 172 -8.63 12.60 -11.75
C VAL A 172 -9.98 12.52 -11.08
N TYR A 173 -10.00 12.06 -9.86
CA TYR A 173 -11.21 11.95 -9.04
C TYR A 173 -11.12 12.88 -7.84
N GLU A 174 -12.23 13.44 -7.43
CA GLU A 174 -12.33 14.25 -6.22
C GLU A 174 -12.96 13.42 -5.11
N ALA A 175 -12.29 13.39 -3.96
CA ALA A 175 -12.83 12.71 -2.80
C ALA A 175 -14.01 13.50 -2.23
N VAL A 176 -15.19 12.90 -2.25
CA VAL A 176 -16.37 13.50 -1.62
C VAL A 176 -16.25 13.34 -0.09
N THR A 177 -16.28 14.47 0.62
CA THR A 177 -16.43 14.47 2.09
C THR A 177 -17.92 14.42 2.41
N PRO A 178 -18.34 13.55 3.38
CA PRO A 178 -19.72 13.50 3.84
C PRO A 178 -20.19 14.83 4.46
#